data_b31f48b4965fa78355053f206793eebd
#
_entry.id   b31f48b4965fa78355053f206793eebd
#
_cell.length_a   1.000
_cell.length_b   1.000
_cell.length_c   1.000
_cell.angle_alpha   90.00
_cell.angle_beta   90.00
_cell.angle_gamma   90.00
#
_symmetry.space_group_name_H-M   'P 1'
#
loop_
_entity.id
_entity.type
_entity.pdbx_description
1 polymer ?
#
loop_
_entity_poly.entity_id
_entity_poly.type
_entity_poly.pdbx_seq_one_letter_code
_entity_poly.pdbx_strand_id
1 'polypeptide(L)'
;MSVTKPQIHPSFSYETQEEVLDIPHNAKPLLIGIPKETAFQENRVGLIPEAVGVLVANGHRVLVESGAGKGSRYTDKDYADAGAEIAFEKAAVYQCPILIKTAPPVSSDLPFLQMHQTIISPLHLSAIDQEVLIAMMAKKITALSIENIKDENQNYPILRSMNEIVGSAVMLIAGQYLSNFNSGKGVLLGGISGVPPTKVVVIGADITGEFAVRNALALGASVKVFDNNVSRLQRLQNNFESKT
;
A
#
# COMPACT_ATOMS: atom_id res chain seq x y z
N MET A 1 9.05 -11.55 60.65
CA MET A 1 9.51 -10.85 59.41
C MET A 1 8.81 -11.44 58.26
N SER A 2 7.80 -10.73 57.75
CA SER A 2 6.96 -11.13 56.59
C SER A 2 7.65 -10.64 55.32
N VAL A 3 8.03 -11.58 54.44
CA VAL A 3 8.64 -11.26 53.14
C VAL A 3 7.50 -11.03 52.14
N THR A 4 7.31 -9.76 51.78
CA THR A 4 6.37 -9.35 50.75
C THR A 4 6.93 -9.75 49.37
N LYS A 5 6.22 -10.62 48.64
CA LYS A 5 6.54 -10.97 47.25
C LYS A 5 6.31 -9.74 46.34
N PRO A 6 7.21 -9.47 45.38
CA PRO A 6 6.98 -8.39 44.42
C PRO A 6 5.79 -8.74 43.53
N GLN A 7 4.84 -7.82 43.42
CA GLN A 7 3.76 -7.87 42.42
C GLN A 7 4.36 -7.62 41.06
N ILE A 8 4.27 -8.63 40.18
CA ILE A 8 4.58 -8.50 38.74
C ILE A 8 3.39 -7.79 38.13
N HIS A 9 3.58 -6.56 37.70
CA HIS A 9 2.60 -5.86 36.87
C HIS A 9 2.49 -6.58 35.55
N PRO A 10 1.27 -6.88 35.03
CA PRO A 10 1.12 -7.45 33.70
C PRO A 10 1.68 -6.48 32.68
N SER A 11 2.64 -6.94 31.87
CA SER A 11 3.10 -6.22 30.69
C SER A 11 1.90 -6.05 29.77
N PHE A 12 1.49 -4.82 29.53
CA PHE A 12 0.53 -4.50 28.48
C PHE A 12 1.18 -4.82 27.13
N SER A 13 0.86 -5.97 26.56
CA SER A 13 1.08 -6.22 25.15
C SER A 13 -0.01 -5.45 24.39
N TYR A 14 0.39 -4.44 23.63
CA TYR A 14 -0.49 -3.84 22.65
C TYR A 14 -0.64 -4.80 21.47
N GLU A 15 -1.55 -5.74 21.57
CA GLU A 15 -2.05 -6.47 20.42
C GLU A 15 -3.02 -5.54 19.72
N THR A 16 -2.72 -5.21 18.46
CA THR A 16 -3.68 -4.56 17.57
C THR A 16 -4.85 -5.50 17.41
N GLN A 17 -6.01 -5.16 18.00
CA GLN A 17 -7.24 -5.88 17.70
C GLN A 17 -7.65 -5.47 16.28
N GLU A 18 -7.72 -6.45 15.39
CA GLU A 18 -8.42 -6.27 14.11
C GLU A 18 -9.90 -6.07 14.42
N GLU A 19 -10.42 -4.87 14.19
CA GLU A 19 -11.86 -4.65 14.21
C GLU A 19 -12.47 -5.45 13.05
N VAL A 20 -13.23 -6.48 13.39
CA VAL A 20 -14.06 -7.18 12.42
C VAL A 20 -15.11 -6.19 11.92
N LEU A 21 -15.04 -5.82 10.65
CA LEU A 21 -16.00 -4.94 10.02
C LEU A 21 -17.38 -5.64 10.04
N ASP A 22 -18.28 -5.19 10.92
CA ASP A 22 -19.65 -5.72 11.00
C ASP A 22 -20.46 -5.14 9.83
N ILE A 23 -20.49 -5.88 8.72
CA ILE A 23 -21.26 -5.50 7.52
C ILE A 23 -22.71 -5.94 7.74
N PRO A 24 -23.69 -5.03 7.64
CA PRO A 24 -25.11 -5.39 7.81
C PRO A 24 -25.50 -6.49 6.81
N HIS A 25 -26.02 -7.61 7.30
CA HIS A 25 -26.39 -8.80 6.52
C HIS A 25 -27.48 -8.59 5.44
N ASN A 26 -27.96 -7.36 5.24
CA ASN A 26 -28.99 -7.01 4.24
C ASN A 26 -28.42 -6.37 2.95
N ALA A 27 -27.10 -6.32 2.76
CA ALA A 27 -26.53 -5.82 1.53
C ALA A 27 -26.72 -6.82 0.38
N LYS A 28 -27.11 -6.32 -0.80
CA LYS A 28 -27.17 -7.17 -2.01
C LYS A 28 -25.79 -7.76 -2.30
N PRO A 29 -25.71 -9.05 -2.68
CA PRO A 29 -24.45 -9.66 -3.06
C PRO A 29 -23.79 -8.87 -4.21
N LEU A 30 -22.55 -8.51 -4.03
CA LEU A 30 -21.75 -7.85 -5.05
C LEU A 30 -20.94 -8.90 -5.82
N LEU A 31 -20.73 -8.65 -7.11
CA LEU A 31 -19.81 -9.43 -7.93
C LEU A 31 -18.57 -8.55 -8.21
N ILE A 32 -17.43 -8.99 -7.70
CA ILE A 32 -16.18 -8.22 -7.70
C ILE A 32 -15.16 -8.97 -8.55
N GLY A 33 -14.55 -8.30 -9.51
CA GLY A 33 -13.48 -8.84 -10.35
C GLY A 33 -12.12 -8.33 -9.91
N ILE A 34 -11.16 -9.22 -9.83
CA ILE A 34 -9.76 -8.91 -9.57
C ILE A 34 -8.96 -9.35 -10.80
N PRO A 35 -8.70 -8.44 -11.74
CA PRO A 35 -7.90 -8.75 -12.91
C PRO A 35 -6.42 -8.87 -12.55
N LYS A 36 -5.67 -9.59 -13.37
CA LYS A 36 -4.22 -9.62 -13.33
C LYS A 36 -3.67 -8.28 -13.79
N GLU A 37 -2.74 -7.73 -13.00
CA GLU A 37 -2.06 -6.50 -13.39
C GLU A 37 -1.08 -6.74 -14.54
N THR A 38 -1.09 -5.80 -15.49
CA THR A 38 -0.23 -5.83 -16.67
C THR A 38 0.68 -4.60 -16.76
N ALA A 39 0.57 -3.67 -15.82
CA ALA A 39 1.43 -2.51 -15.75
C ALA A 39 2.88 -2.91 -15.47
N PHE A 40 3.82 -2.16 -16.05
CA PHE A 40 5.25 -2.44 -15.91
C PHE A 40 5.68 -2.45 -14.43
N GLN A 41 6.34 -3.54 -14.02
CA GLN A 41 6.81 -3.78 -12.64
C GLN A 41 5.71 -3.79 -11.56
N GLU A 42 4.41 -3.87 -11.91
CA GLU A 42 3.36 -4.04 -10.93
C GLU A 42 3.24 -5.52 -10.55
N ASN A 43 3.66 -5.84 -9.33
CA ASN A 43 3.62 -7.18 -8.77
C ASN A 43 2.55 -7.33 -7.67
N ARG A 44 1.89 -6.24 -7.30
CA ARG A 44 0.82 -6.28 -6.30
C ARG A 44 -0.48 -6.80 -6.93
N VAL A 45 -1.40 -7.22 -6.09
CA VAL A 45 -2.75 -7.65 -6.46
C VAL A 45 -3.78 -6.82 -5.70
N GLY A 46 -4.95 -6.62 -6.27
CA GLY A 46 -6.00 -5.77 -5.71
C GLY A 46 -6.46 -6.18 -4.31
N LEU A 47 -6.61 -7.49 -4.08
CA LEU A 47 -6.92 -8.08 -2.78
C LEU A 47 -6.13 -9.39 -2.60
N ILE A 48 -5.63 -9.60 -1.39
CA ILE A 48 -5.00 -10.87 -0.98
C ILE A 48 -6.07 -11.92 -0.64
N PRO A 49 -5.76 -13.23 -0.64
CA PRO A 49 -6.74 -14.29 -0.37
C PRO A 49 -7.52 -14.10 0.94
N GLU A 50 -6.88 -13.65 2.00
CA GLU A 50 -7.52 -13.40 3.29
C GLU A 50 -8.62 -12.32 3.20
N ALA A 51 -8.35 -11.23 2.48
CA ALA A 51 -9.34 -10.19 2.25
C ALA A 51 -10.49 -10.66 1.35
N VAL A 52 -10.21 -11.51 0.37
CA VAL A 52 -11.22 -12.18 -0.45
C VAL A 52 -12.11 -13.07 0.40
N GLY A 53 -11.53 -13.83 1.33
CA GLY A 53 -12.28 -14.67 2.27
C GLY A 53 -13.27 -13.87 3.11
N VAL A 54 -12.90 -12.68 3.56
CA VAL A 54 -13.81 -11.77 4.29
C VAL A 54 -14.98 -11.34 3.41
N LEU A 55 -14.75 -10.98 2.14
CA LEU A 55 -15.83 -10.59 1.23
C LEU A 55 -16.77 -11.75 0.93
N VAL A 56 -16.23 -12.94 0.71
CA VAL A 56 -17.02 -14.17 0.45
C VAL A 56 -17.84 -14.56 1.69
N ALA A 57 -17.27 -14.48 2.89
CA ALA A 57 -17.97 -14.72 4.15
C ALA A 57 -19.15 -13.75 4.37
N ASN A 58 -19.04 -12.52 3.85
CA ASN A 58 -20.11 -11.53 3.85
C ASN A 58 -21.12 -11.68 2.69
N GLY A 59 -21.06 -12.79 1.95
CA GLY A 59 -22.02 -13.12 0.89
C GLY A 59 -21.73 -12.49 -0.47
N HIS A 60 -20.56 -11.90 -0.67
CA HIS A 60 -20.13 -11.37 -1.97
C HIS A 60 -19.48 -12.47 -2.81
N ARG A 61 -19.54 -12.32 -4.13
CA ARG A 61 -18.82 -13.19 -5.07
C ARG A 61 -17.59 -12.47 -5.58
N VAL A 62 -16.45 -13.17 -5.57
CA VAL A 62 -15.17 -12.61 -6.04
C VAL A 62 -14.65 -13.50 -7.16
N LEU A 63 -14.40 -12.90 -8.32
CA LEU A 63 -13.83 -13.54 -9.49
C LEU A 63 -12.39 -13.05 -9.69
N VAL A 64 -11.43 -13.95 -9.62
CA VAL A 64 -9.99 -13.64 -9.72
C VAL A 64 -9.44 -14.18 -11.04
N GLU A 65 -8.72 -13.35 -11.80
CA GLU A 65 -8.03 -13.79 -13.00
C GLU A 65 -6.87 -14.73 -12.61
N SER A 66 -6.77 -15.88 -13.31
CA SER A 66 -5.71 -16.85 -13.08
C SER A 66 -4.32 -16.21 -13.14
N GLY A 67 -3.54 -16.45 -12.11
CA GLY A 67 -2.20 -15.89 -11.94
C GLY A 67 -2.18 -14.40 -11.52
N ALA A 68 -3.31 -13.79 -11.13
CA ALA A 68 -3.33 -12.40 -10.64
C ALA A 68 -2.47 -12.21 -9.37
N GLY A 69 -2.47 -13.18 -8.47
CA GLY A 69 -1.69 -13.15 -7.23
C GLY A 69 -0.22 -13.54 -7.36
N LYS A 70 0.22 -14.02 -8.54
CA LYS A 70 1.56 -14.61 -8.73
C LYS A 70 2.69 -13.65 -8.36
N GLY A 71 2.57 -12.37 -8.72
CA GLY A 71 3.56 -11.34 -8.38
C GLY A 71 3.72 -11.14 -6.86
N SER A 72 2.64 -11.31 -6.11
CA SER A 72 2.58 -11.24 -4.65
C SER A 72 2.75 -12.61 -3.96
N ARG A 73 3.16 -13.65 -4.71
CA ARG A 73 3.39 -15.03 -4.25
C ARG A 73 2.14 -15.77 -3.77
N TYR A 74 0.95 -15.36 -4.22
CA TYR A 74 -0.28 -16.09 -4.02
C TYR A 74 -0.63 -16.93 -5.26
N THR A 75 -1.08 -18.16 -5.05
CA THR A 75 -1.50 -19.07 -6.11
C THR A 75 -3.01 -18.99 -6.35
N ASP A 76 -3.47 -19.49 -7.50
CA ASP A 76 -4.91 -19.60 -7.77
C ASP A 76 -5.62 -20.49 -6.74
N LYS A 77 -4.88 -21.48 -6.18
CA LYS A 77 -5.39 -22.34 -5.12
C LYS A 77 -5.66 -21.56 -3.84
N ASP A 78 -4.77 -20.65 -3.43
CA ASP A 78 -4.95 -19.84 -2.22
C ASP A 78 -6.24 -19.01 -2.31
N TYR A 79 -6.53 -18.46 -3.51
CA TYR A 79 -7.78 -17.74 -3.76
C TYR A 79 -9.00 -18.65 -3.78
N ALA A 80 -8.89 -19.84 -4.39
CA ALA A 80 -9.99 -20.81 -4.41
C ALA A 80 -10.30 -21.32 -3.00
N ASP A 81 -9.28 -21.59 -2.19
CA ASP A 81 -9.42 -21.99 -0.78
C ASP A 81 -10.08 -20.88 0.07
N ALA A 82 -9.88 -19.60 -0.29
CA ALA A 82 -10.58 -18.45 0.29
C ALA A 82 -12.01 -18.25 -0.25
N GLY A 83 -12.47 -19.08 -1.18
CA GLY A 83 -13.82 -19.06 -1.73
C GLY A 83 -14.00 -18.20 -2.99
N ALA A 84 -12.92 -17.74 -3.63
CA ALA A 84 -12.99 -17.07 -4.92
C ALA A 84 -13.24 -18.03 -6.07
N GLU A 85 -13.88 -17.52 -7.12
CA GLU A 85 -13.97 -18.18 -8.42
C GLU A 85 -12.74 -17.79 -9.26
N ILE A 86 -12.07 -18.77 -9.90
CA ILE A 86 -10.90 -18.50 -10.75
C ILE A 86 -11.33 -18.43 -12.21
N ALA A 87 -11.00 -17.32 -12.87
CA ALA A 87 -11.25 -17.11 -14.28
C ALA A 87 -9.95 -17.24 -15.08
N PHE A 88 -9.94 -18.09 -16.11
CA PHE A 88 -8.78 -18.25 -16.98
C PHE A 88 -8.71 -17.21 -18.10
N GLU A 89 -9.83 -16.55 -18.37
CA GLU A 89 -9.92 -15.51 -19.40
C GLU A 89 -10.12 -14.13 -18.78
N LYS A 90 -9.30 -13.18 -19.19
CA LYS A 90 -9.41 -11.77 -18.80
C LYS A 90 -10.83 -11.21 -19.03
N ALA A 91 -11.43 -11.55 -20.15
CA ALA A 91 -12.76 -11.10 -20.51
C ALA A 91 -13.82 -11.44 -19.47
N ALA A 92 -13.74 -12.63 -18.84
CA ALA A 92 -14.68 -13.07 -17.81
C ALA A 92 -14.62 -12.17 -16.56
N VAL A 93 -13.42 -11.82 -16.10
CA VAL A 93 -13.23 -10.94 -14.94
C VAL A 93 -13.76 -9.53 -15.23
N TYR A 94 -13.56 -9.03 -16.44
CA TYR A 94 -14.03 -7.71 -16.85
C TYR A 94 -15.55 -7.64 -17.07
N GLN A 95 -16.30 -8.75 -17.00
CA GLN A 95 -17.77 -8.74 -16.92
C GLN A 95 -18.29 -8.37 -15.53
N CYS A 96 -17.44 -8.40 -14.51
CA CYS A 96 -17.85 -8.02 -13.17
C CYS A 96 -18.22 -6.53 -13.11
N PRO A 97 -19.33 -6.17 -12.44
CA PRO A 97 -19.74 -4.77 -12.30
C PRO A 97 -18.77 -3.92 -11.48
N ILE A 98 -17.97 -4.56 -10.62
CA ILE A 98 -16.95 -3.90 -9.80
C ILE A 98 -15.60 -4.55 -10.13
N LEU A 99 -14.61 -3.73 -10.47
CA LEU A 99 -13.21 -4.16 -10.64
C LEU A 99 -12.34 -3.50 -9.57
N ILE A 100 -11.44 -4.29 -8.99
CA ILE A 100 -10.41 -3.78 -8.05
C ILE A 100 -9.04 -4.01 -8.67
N LYS A 101 -8.28 -2.92 -8.83
CA LYS A 101 -6.94 -2.91 -9.44
C LYS A 101 -5.94 -2.16 -8.55
N THR A 102 -4.67 -2.51 -8.66
CA THR A 102 -3.55 -1.81 -7.99
C THR A 102 -2.84 -0.80 -8.89
N ALA A 103 -3.07 -0.89 -10.20
CA ALA A 103 -2.61 0.09 -11.18
C ALA A 103 -3.80 0.72 -11.91
N PRO A 104 -3.66 1.95 -12.47
CA PRO A 104 -4.67 2.53 -13.32
C PRO A 104 -5.02 1.60 -14.50
N PRO A 105 -6.25 1.66 -15.04
CA PRO A 105 -6.55 1.00 -16.31
C PRO A 105 -5.60 1.47 -17.41
N VAL A 106 -5.20 0.56 -18.27
CA VAL A 106 -4.31 0.84 -19.41
C VAL A 106 -5.04 0.59 -20.75
N SER A 107 -4.46 1.03 -21.85
CA SER A 107 -5.09 0.93 -23.18
C SER A 107 -5.49 -0.52 -23.54
N SER A 108 -4.71 -1.52 -23.09
CA SER A 108 -5.05 -2.94 -23.29
C SER A 108 -6.27 -3.43 -22.50
N ASP A 109 -6.76 -2.65 -21.54
CA ASP A 109 -7.96 -2.97 -20.76
C ASP A 109 -9.24 -2.48 -21.45
N LEU A 110 -9.13 -1.43 -22.29
CA LEU A 110 -10.27 -0.72 -22.90
C LEU A 110 -11.26 -1.61 -23.63
N PRO A 111 -10.84 -2.63 -24.42
CA PRO A 111 -11.78 -3.51 -25.10
C PRO A 111 -12.69 -4.31 -24.17
N PHE A 112 -12.24 -4.58 -22.94
CA PHE A 112 -12.94 -5.42 -21.99
C PHE A 112 -13.84 -4.64 -21.04
N LEU A 113 -13.60 -3.32 -20.85
CA LEU A 113 -14.39 -2.48 -19.94
C LEU A 113 -15.86 -2.44 -20.35
N GLN A 114 -16.76 -2.54 -19.36
CA GLN A 114 -18.21 -2.51 -19.59
C GLN A 114 -18.80 -1.13 -19.30
N MET A 115 -19.99 -0.88 -19.89
CA MET A 115 -20.76 0.32 -19.57
C MET A 115 -21.20 0.33 -18.10
N HIS A 116 -21.14 1.51 -17.47
CA HIS A 116 -21.57 1.72 -16.07
C HIS A 116 -20.83 0.88 -15.02
N GLN A 117 -19.65 0.37 -15.36
CA GLN A 117 -18.81 -0.41 -14.47
C GLN A 117 -18.20 0.49 -13.38
N THR A 118 -17.99 -0.06 -12.19
CA THR A 118 -17.23 0.62 -11.12
C THR A 118 -15.81 0.09 -11.09
N ILE A 119 -14.82 0.97 -11.13
CA ILE A 119 -13.40 0.62 -11.03
C ILE A 119 -12.83 1.28 -9.77
N ILE A 120 -12.26 0.47 -8.90
CA ILE A 120 -11.55 0.89 -7.69
C ILE A 120 -10.06 0.69 -7.97
N SER A 121 -9.34 1.78 -8.17
CA SER A 121 -7.89 1.73 -8.49
C SER A 121 -7.24 3.08 -8.19
N PRO A 122 -5.89 3.15 -8.11
CA PRO A 122 -5.21 4.43 -8.28
C PRO A 122 -5.58 4.99 -9.65
N LEU A 123 -5.78 6.29 -9.75
CA LEU A 123 -6.07 6.91 -11.05
C LEU A 123 -4.92 7.77 -11.54
N HIS A 124 -4.15 8.38 -10.61
CA HIS A 124 -3.04 9.28 -10.96
C HIS A 124 -3.41 10.25 -12.08
N LEU A 125 -4.50 11.03 -11.89
CA LEU A 125 -5.12 11.86 -12.95
C LEU A 125 -4.16 12.77 -13.70
N SER A 126 -3.02 13.13 -13.12
CA SER A 126 -1.96 13.90 -13.78
C SER A 126 -1.10 13.09 -14.75
N ALA A 127 -1.16 11.77 -14.68
CA ALA A 127 -0.32 10.86 -15.45
C ALA A 127 -1.10 9.80 -16.24
N ILE A 128 -2.43 9.73 -16.06
CA ILE A 128 -3.27 8.78 -16.80
C ILE A 128 -3.27 9.11 -18.29
N ASP A 129 -3.26 8.09 -19.13
CA ASP A 129 -3.36 8.25 -20.57
C ASP A 129 -4.73 8.88 -20.93
N GLN A 130 -4.69 9.92 -21.77
CA GLN A 130 -5.89 10.64 -22.21
C GLN A 130 -6.87 9.72 -22.93
N GLU A 131 -6.39 8.78 -23.73
CA GLU A 131 -7.23 7.80 -24.42
C GLU A 131 -8.03 6.94 -23.43
N VAL A 132 -7.38 6.49 -22.37
CA VAL A 132 -8.02 5.70 -21.31
C VAL A 132 -9.10 6.52 -20.62
N LEU A 133 -8.80 7.76 -20.27
CA LEU A 133 -9.77 8.64 -19.61
C LEU A 133 -11.00 8.89 -20.50
N ILE A 134 -10.81 9.20 -21.78
CA ILE A 134 -11.90 9.41 -22.74
C ILE A 134 -12.76 8.14 -22.88
N ALA A 135 -12.13 6.97 -22.98
CA ALA A 135 -12.85 5.70 -23.09
C ALA A 135 -13.66 5.37 -21.83
N MET A 136 -13.10 5.64 -20.64
CA MET A 136 -13.83 5.48 -19.37
C MET A 136 -15.04 6.41 -19.29
N MET A 137 -14.89 7.67 -19.71
CA MET A 137 -16.00 8.64 -19.78
C MET A 137 -17.08 8.19 -20.77
N ALA A 138 -16.70 7.74 -21.96
CA ALA A 138 -17.63 7.25 -22.99
C ALA A 138 -18.46 6.05 -22.49
N LYS A 139 -17.84 5.18 -21.70
CA LYS A 139 -18.49 4.01 -21.08
C LYS A 139 -19.21 4.34 -19.76
N LYS A 140 -19.21 5.61 -19.32
CA LYS A 140 -19.83 6.07 -18.06
C LYS A 140 -19.36 5.28 -16.85
N ILE A 141 -18.05 5.01 -16.78
CA ILE A 141 -17.45 4.27 -15.69
C ILE A 141 -17.43 5.12 -14.42
N THR A 142 -17.80 4.52 -13.29
CA THR A 142 -17.60 5.11 -11.97
C THR A 142 -16.20 4.75 -11.48
N ALA A 143 -15.30 5.72 -11.44
CA ALA A 143 -13.92 5.50 -11.00
C ALA A 143 -13.75 5.98 -9.55
N LEU A 144 -13.41 5.06 -8.66
CA LEU A 144 -13.10 5.34 -7.25
C LEU A 144 -11.59 5.29 -7.09
N SER A 145 -11.01 6.48 -6.94
CA SER A 145 -9.56 6.65 -6.75
C SER A 145 -9.15 6.29 -5.33
N ILE A 146 -8.37 5.23 -5.15
CA ILE A 146 -7.95 4.76 -3.81
C ILE A 146 -7.06 5.78 -3.09
N GLU A 147 -6.32 6.62 -3.83
CA GLU A 147 -5.51 7.68 -3.27
C GLU A 147 -6.33 8.84 -2.68
N ASN A 148 -7.62 8.91 -3.01
CA ASN A 148 -8.52 9.95 -2.53
C ASN A 148 -9.53 9.46 -1.49
N ILE A 149 -9.48 8.19 -1.10
CA ILE A 149 -10.34 7.62 -0.05
C ILE A 149 -9.90 8.20 1.30
N LYS A 150 -10.84 8.82 2.00
CA LYS A 150 -10.62 9.42 3.31
C LYS A 150 -11.38 8.66 4.39
N ASP A 151 -10.77 8.61 5.58
CA ASP A 151 -11.45 8.18 6.80
C ASP A 151 -12.31 9.32 7.39
N GLU A 152 -13.00 9.03 8.50
CA GLU A 152 -13.83 9.99 9.22
C GLU A 152 -13.03 11.22 9.71
N ASN A 153 -11.73 11.06 9.96
CA ASN A 153 -10.81 12.10 10.41
C ASN A 153 -10.15 12.84 9.24
N GLN A 154 -10.63 12.66 8.01
CA GLN A 154 -10.08 13.26 6.77
C GLN A 154 -8.64 12.82 6.43
N ASN A 155 -8.16 11.71 7.00
CA ASN A 155 -6.89 11.11 6.60
C ASN A 155 -7.09 10.21 5.39
N TYR A 156 -5.98 9.91 4.71
CA TYR A 156 -5.94 9.01 3.56
C TYR A 156 -5.31 7.67 3.99
N PRO A 157 -6.09 6.71 4.55
CA PRO A 157 -5.53 5.52 5.21
C PRO A 157 -4.74 4.63 4.25
N ILE A 158 -5.24 4.42 3.03
CA ILE A 158 -4.57 3.57 2.03
C ILE A 158 -3.26 4.24 1.57
N LEU A 159 -3.33 5.52 1.20
CA LEU A 159 -2.15 6.27 0.76
C LEU A 159 -1.12 6.38 1.88
N ARG A 160 -1.57 6.55 3.12
CA ARG A 160 -0.69 6.61 4.29
C ARG A 160 0.13 5.34 4.44
N SER A 161 -0.53 4.17 4.45
CA SER A 161 0.14 2.88 4.59
C SER A 161 1.18 2.65 3.47
N MET A 162 0.82 2.98 2.23
CA MET A 162 1.75 2.90 1.10
C MET A 162 2.95 3.82 1.27
N ASN A 163 2.74 5.07 1.70
CA ASN A 163 3.81 6.05 1.91
C ASN A 163 4.74 5.64 3.07
N GLU A 164 4.20 5.03 4.12
CA GLU A 164 4.99 4.47 5.23
C GLU A 164 5.92 3.34 4.75
N ILE A 165 5.42 2.44 3.89
CA ILE A 165 6.22 1.37 3.29
C ILE A 165 7.32 1.96 2.39
N VAL A 166 6.99 2.91 1.52
CA VAL A 166 7.96 3.56 0.64
C VAL A 166 9.03 4.28 1.43
N GLY A 167 8.65 5.10 2.43
CA GLY A 167 9.59 5.80 3.29
C GLY A 167 10.50 4.86 4.09
N SER A 168 9.98 3.69 4.49
CA SER A 168 10.77 2.68 5.18
C SER A 168 11.73 1.96 4.24
N ALA A 169 11.32 1.63 3.03
CA ALA A 169 12.11 0.87 2.08
C ALA A 169 13.23 1.71 1.42
N VAL A 170 13.00 3.02 1.24
CA VAL A 170 13.93 3.88 0.47
C VAL A 170 15.34 3.92 1.05
N MET A 171 15.49 3.86 2.38
CA MET A 171 16.81 3.85 3.01
C MET A 171 17.55 2.53 2.79
N LEU A 172 16.84 1.40 2.77
CA LEU A 172 17.42 0.09 2.43
C LEU A 172 17.90 0.08 0.98
N ILE A 173 17.08 0.59 0.08
CA ILE A 173 17.43 0.73 -1.36
C ILE A 173 18.62 1.65 -1.54
N ALA A 174 18.65 2.79 -0.85
CA ALA A 174 19.80 3.71 -0.88
C ALA A 174 21.08 3.02 -0.41
N GLY A 175 21.00 2.21 0.66
CA GLY A 175 22.13 1.40 1.13
C GLY A 175 22.63 0.40 0.09
N GLN A 176 21.73 -0.25 -0.63
CA GLN A 176 22.08 -1.15 -1.74
C GLN A 176 22.83 -0.42 -2.87
N TYR A 177 22.37 0.76 -3.27
CA TYR A 177 23.03 1.57 -4.31
C TYR A 177 24.37 2.16 -3.86
N LEU A 178 24.59 2.36 -2.57
CA LEU A 178 25.88 2.78 -2.03
C LEU A 178 26.88 1.62 -1.93
N SER A 179 26.40 0.39 -1.92
CA SER A 179 27.21 -0.82 -1.78
C SER A 179 28.03 -1.13 -3.03
N ASN A 180 29.23 -1.70 -2.85
CA ASN A 180 30.08 -2.22 -3.92
C ASN A 180 29.39 -3.29 -4.77
N PHE A 181 28.43 -4.07 -4.21
CA PHE A 181 27.70 -5.09 -4.96
C PHE A 181 26.89 -4.53 -6.12
N ASN A 182 26.45 -3.27 -6.04
CA ASN A 182 25.69 -2.59 -7.09
C ASN A 182 26.51 -1.50 -7.80
N SER A 183 27.84 -1.66 -7.88
CA SER A 183 28.75 -0.67 -8.47
C SER A 183 28.70 0.70 -7.78
N GLY A 184 28.27 0.75 -6.54
CA GLY A 184 28.26 1.93 -5.69
C GLY A 184 29.65 2.29 -5.17
N LYS A 185 29.73 3.39 -4.41
CA LYS A 185 30.99 3.92 -3.88
C LYS A 185 31.58 3.10 -2.72
N GLY A 186 30.92 2.05 -2.25
CA GLY A 186 31.34 1.29 -1.06
C GLY A 186 31.20 2.08 0.24
N VAL A 187 30.23 2.96 0.32
CA VAL A 187 29.95 3.80 1.49
C VAL A 187 28.82 3.18 2.30
N LEU A 188 29.05 3.05 3.62
CA LEU A 188 28.00 2.62 4.54
C LEU A 188 26.96 3.74 4.70
N LEU A 189 25.69 3.42 4.51
CA LEU A 189 24.61 4.31 4.88
C LEU A 189 24.39 4.24 6.39
N GLY A 190 24.80 5.26 7.12
CA GLY A 190 24.71 5.28 8.58
C GLY A 190 25.95 5.85 9.25
N GLY A 191 26.21 5.45 10.48
CA GLY A 191 27.35 5.86 11.28
C GLY A 191 28.00 4.69 12.02
N ILE A 192 29.30 4.78 12.25
CA ILE A 192 30.07 3.89 13.12
C ILE A 192 30.94 4.73 14.05
N SER A 193 31.35 4.16 15.19
CA SER A 193 32.20 4.84 16.14
C SER A 193 33.53 5.30 15.54
N GLY A 194 33.89 6.56 15.74
CA GLY A 194 35.13 7.15 15.26
C GLY A 194 35.15 7.62 13.81
N VAL A 195 34.04 7.45 13.07
CA VAL A 195 33.91 7.92 11.69
C VAL A 195 32.70 8.85 11.56
N PRO A 196 32.82 10.01 10.89
CA PRO A 196 31.67 10.87 10.67
C PRO A 196 30.54 10.13 9.94
N PRO A 197 29.27 10.31 10.39
CA PRO A 197 28.14 9.61 9.78
C PRO A 197 27.87 10.08 8.36
N THR A 198 27.30 9.20 7.56
CA THR A 198 26.81 9.53 6.22
C THR A 198 25.75 10.62 6.30
N LYS A 199 25.86 11.63 5.43
CA LYS A 199 24.89 12.72 5.35
C LYS A 199 23.76 12.33 4.39
N VAL A 200 22.51 12.38 4.90
CA VAL A 200 21.30 12.15 4.11
C VAL A 200 20.54 13.46 3.99
N VAL A 201 20.10 13.79 2.80
CA VAL A 201 19.21 14.93 2.53
C VAL A 201 17.87 14.37 2.08
N VAL A 202 16.81 14.75 2.80
CA VAL A 202 15.42 14.41 2.49
C VAL A 202 14.70 15.67 2.01
N ILE A 203 14.11 15.62 0.83
CA ILE A 203 13.31 16.70 0.26
C ILE A 203 11.85 16.27 0.31
N GLY A 204 11.07 16.94 1.16
CA GLY A 204 9.70 16.61 1.51
C GLY A 204 9.60 16.04 2.93
N ALA A 205 8.74 16.65 3.76
CA ALA A 205 8.46 16.26 5.14
C ALA A 205 7.02 15.73 5.29
N ASP A 206 6.51 15.07 4.26
CA ASP A 206 5.28 14.30 4.29
C ASP A 206 5.47 12.95 5.01
N ILE A 207 4.51 12.06 4.92
CA ILE A 207 4.58 10.74 5.58
C ILE A 207 5.79 9.94 5.05
N THR A 208 6.01 9.93 3.74
CA THR A 208 7.16 9.26 3.13
C THR A 208 8.48 9.81 3.66
N GLY A 209 8.61 11.14 3.67
CA GLY A 209 9.79 11.82 4.20
C GLY A 209 10.00 11.53 5.69
N GLU A 210 8.94 11.53 6.49
CA GLU A 210 9.00 11.21 7.93
C GLU A 210 9.57 9.81 8.18
N PHE A 211 9.07 8.80 7.46
CA PHE A 211 9.55 7.42 7.61
C PHE A 211 10.98 7.25 7.06
N ALA A 212 11.32 7.95 5.98
CA ALA A 212 12.69 7.98 5.47
C ALA A 212 13.67 8.58 6.51
N VAL A 213 13.31 9.70 7.14
CA VAL A 213 14.08 10.33 8.22
C VAL A 213 14.25 9.38 9.39
N ARG A 214 13.15 8.76 9.84
CA ARG A 214 13.17 7.80 10.96
C ARG A 214 14.17 6.67 10.71
N ASN A 215 14.14 6.07 9.53
CA ASN A 215 15.03 4.96 9.19
C ASN A 215 16.48 5.43 9.00
N ALA A 216 16.71 6.59 8.39
CA ALA A 216 18.06 7.14 8.25
C ALA A 216 18.70 7.44 9.61
N LEU A 217 17.95 8.02 10.55
CA LEU A 217 18.40 8.25 11.92
C LEU A 217 18.65 6.94 12.68
N ALA A 218 17.79 5.94 12.50
CA ALA A 218 17.97 4.60 13.10
C ALA A 218 19.25 3.90 12.62
N LEU A 219 19.67 4.16 11.38
CA LEU A 219 20.95 3.70 10.85
C LEU A 219 22.16 4.53 11.34
N GLY A 220 21.93 5.59 12.10
CA GLY A 220 22.97 6.47 12.60
C GLY A 220 23.46 7.51 11.59
N ALA A 221 22.69 7.80 10.55
CA ALA A 221 23.01 8.84 9.58
C ALA A 221 22.73 10.25 10.14
N SER A 222 23.45 11.27 9.62
CA SER A 222 23.12 12.66 9.85
C SER A 222 22.11 13.13 8.81
N VAL A 223 20.92 13.58 9.25
CA VAL A 223 19.82 13.90 8.34
C VAL A 223 19.55 15.40 8.27
N LYS A 224 19.35 15.92 7.05
CA LYS A 224 18.81 17.26 6.80
C LYS A 224 17.51 17.12 6.03
N VAL A 225 16.46 17.84 6.47
CA VAL A 225 15.14 17.82 5.82
C VAL A 225 14.80 19.19 5.27
N PHE A 226 14.24 19.23 4.07
CA PHE A 226 13.72 20.43 3.44
C PHE A 226 12.25 20.22 3.08
N ASP A 227 11.40 21.18 3.41
CA ASP A 227 10.00 21.24 3.00
C ASP A 227 9.56 22.70 2.91
N ASN A 228 8.62 23.01 2.05
CA ASN A 228 8.00 24.33 1.96
C ASN A 228 6.91 24.56 3.03
N ASN A 229 6.50 23.53 3.75
CA ASN A 229 5.51 23.59 4.82
C ASN A 229 6.19 23.51 6.18
N VAL A 230 6.27 24.67 6.84
CA VAL A 230 6.90 24.81 8.17
C VAL A 230 6.25 23.91 9.23
N SER A 231 4.92 23.73 9.19
CA SER A 231 4.21 22.90 10.16
C SER A 231 4.61 21.41 10.06
N ARG A 232 4.93 20.93 8.84
CA ARG A 232 5.46 19.58 8.65
C ARG A 232 6.85 19.43 9.26
N LEU A 233 7.72 20.43 9.07
CA LEU A 233 9.06 20.44 9.66
C LEU A 233 9.00 20.46 11.19
N GLN A 234 8.13 21.29 11.78
CA GLN A 234 7.91 21.33 13.24
C GLN A 234 7.43 19.99 13.79
N ARG A 235 6.48 19.34 13.10
CA ARG A 235 6.02 18.01 13.49
C ARG A 235 7.15 16.98 13.49
N LEU A 236 8.00 17.00 12.46
CA LEU A 236 9.17 16.13 12.39
C LEU A 236 10.14 16.40 13.53
N GLN A 237 10.46 17.67 13.79
CA GLN A 237 11.34 18.05 14.87
C GLN A 237 10.83 17.53 16.21
N ASN A 238 9.57 17.76 16.55
CA ASN A 238 8.95 17.27 17.78
C ASN A 238 8.99 15.75 17.92
N ASN A 239 8.84 15.01 16.80
CA ASN A 239 8.84 13.54 16.81
C ASN A 239 10.23 12.93 17.02
N PHE A 240 11.30 13.65 16.70
CA PHE A 240 12.67 13.13 16.74
C PHE A 240 13.55 13.74 17.84
N GLU A 241 13.32 14.99 18.28
CA GLU A 241 14.05 15.62 19.37
C GLU A 241 13.80 14.96 20.74
N SER A 242 12.67 14.26 20.90
CA SER A 242 12.34 13.57 22.16
C SER A 242 13.07 12.23 22.34
N LYS A 243 13.99 11.85 21.45
CA LYS A 243 14.70 10.55 21.46
C LYS A 243 16.23 10.68 21.49
N THR A 244 16.76 11.87 21.72
CA THR A 244 18.20 12.09 21.96
C THR A 244 18.56 12.19 23.43
#